data_6910ce7bf50fdf31a91303c02dfff82e
#
_entry.id   6910ce7bf50fdf31a91303c02dfff82e
#
_cell.length_a   1.000
_cell.length_b   1.000
_cell.length_c   1.000
_cell.angle_alpha   90.00
_cell.angle_beta   90.00
_cell.angle_gamma   90.00
#
_symmetry.space_group_name_H-M   'P 1'
#
loop_
_entity.id
_entity.type
_entity.pdbx_description
1 polymer ?
#
loop_
_entity_poly.entity_id
_entity_poly.type
_entity_poly.pdbx_seq_one_letter_code
_entity_poly.pdbx_strand_id
1 'polypeptide(L)'
;HDMGYQGQGMLIGVCDGGYDYVDRHEVFADMYDNGRLLGTRDFVYKNGIVYTESSHGTSCLSLMAGNIPNKYVGTAPMASYFLCRTENVNSENVIEEYNWVSAAELLDSLGVDIISTSLGYVTFDDTQWNHVYEDLDGETCVITIGSEIACAKGILCVASAGNDGANEF
;
A
#
# COMPACT_ATOMS: atom_id res chain seq x y z
N HIS A 1 18.98 3.55 10.38
CA HIS A 1 19.08 2.69 11.58
C HIS A 1 20.13 3.19 12.56
N ASP A 2 21.19 3.84 12.12
CA ASP A 2 22.29 4.30 13.01
C ASP A 2 21.83 5.26 14.11
N MET A 3 20.71 5.96 13.91
CA MET A 3 20.08 6.81 14.91
C MET A 3 19.07 6.06 15.82
N GLY A 4 18.92 4.74 15.66
CA GLY A 4 17.99 3.91 16.45
C GLY A 4 16.56 3.86 15.95
N TYR A 5 16.22 4.55 14.87
CA TYR A 5 14.85 4.52 14.31
C TYR A 5 14.71 3.34 13.35
N GLN A 6 13.79 2.42 13.67
CA GLN A 6 13.48 1.23 12.88
C GLN A 6 11.96 1.00 12.75
N GLY A 7 11.14 2.00 13.09
CA GLY A 7 9.68 1.94 13.03
C GLY A 7 9.01 1.40 14.29
N GLN A 8 9.72 1.32 15.43
CA GLN A 8 9.13 0.85 16.68
C GLN A 8 7.90 1.69 17.08
N GLY A 9 6.79 1.01 17.36
CA GLY A 9 5.53 1.63 17.78
C GLY A 9 4.71 2.21 16.64
N MET A 10 5.21 2.22 15.40
CA MET A 10 4.47 2.68 14.23
C MET A 10 3.60 1.56 13.65
N LEU A 11 2.41 1.89 13.20
CA LEU A 11 1.53 1.02 12.43
C LEU A 11 1.44 1.54 10.99
N ILE A 12 1.82 0.69 10.04
CA ILE A 12 1.86 1.02 8.61
C ILE A 12 0.82 0.18 7.87
N GLY A 13 -0.15 0.83 7.23
CA GLY A 13 -1.03 0.23 6.25
C GLY A 13 -0.35 0.20 4.88
N VAL A 14 -0.41 -0.93 4.18
CA VAL A 14 0.14 -1.05 2.83
C VAL A 14 -0.97 -1.41 1.87
N CYS A 15 -1.18 -0.60 0.82
CA CYS A 15 -2.16 -0.82 -0.24
C CYS A 15 -1.44 -1.20 -1.53
N ASP A 16 -1.78 -2.38 -2.11
CA ASP A 16 -1.11 -2.92 -3.30
C ASP A 16 -1.98 -3.98 -4.00
N GLY A 17 -1.51 -4.52 -5.13
CA GLY A 17 -2.21 -5.53 -5.94
C GLY A 17 -2.14 -6.96 -5.41
N GLY A 18 -1.26 -7.24 -4.45
CA GLY A 18 -1.10 -8.57 -3.87
C GLY A 18 0.23 -8.74 -3.14
N TYR A 19 0.34 -9.83 -2.37
CA TYR A 19 1.45 -10.07 -1.45
C TYR A 19 1.91 -11.54 -1.52
N ASP A 20 2.15 -12.05 -2.73
CA ASP A 20 2.62 -13.42 -2.95
C ASP A 20 3.86 -13.71 -2.10
N TYR A 21 3.86 -14.86 -1.42
CA TYR A 21 4.96 -15.35 -0.60
C TYR A 21 5.23 -14.60 0.72
N VAL A 22 4.53 -13.52 1.05
CA VAL A 22 4.74 -12.80 2.32
C VAL A 22 4.52 -13.75 3.51
N ASP A 23 3.53 -14.65 3.41
CA ASP A 23 3.16 -15.63 4.43
C ASP A 23 4.22 -16.72 4.69
N ARG A 24 5.27 -16.84 3.85
CA ARG A 24 6.23 -17.95 3.91
C ARG A 24 7.68 -17.59 3.57
N HIS A 25 7.95 -16.37 3.11
CA HIS A 25 9.31 -15.96 2.77
C HIS A 25 10.08 -15.55 4.02
N GLU A 26 11.33 -16.08 4.16
CA GLU A 26 12.17 -15.86 5.36
C GLU A 26 12.41 -14.38 5.70
N VAL A 27 12.35 -13.48 4.71
CA VAL A 27 12.56 -12.03 4.91
C VAL A 27 11.53 -11.41 5.87
N PHE A 28 10.34 -12.02 5.98
CA PHE A 28 9.24 -11.57 6.82
C PHE A 28 9.08 -12.39 8.12
N ALA A 29 9.89 -13.42 8.33
CA ALA A 29 9.78 -14.30 9.50
C ALA A 29 9.78 -13.51 10.81
N ASP A 30 10.67 -12.53 10.95
CA ASP A 30 10.75 -11.68 12.14
C ASP A 30 9.48 -10.86 12.38
N MET A 31 8.82 -10.37 11.32
CA MET A 31 7.53 -9.68 11.42
C MET A 31 6.43 -10.63 11.95
N TYR A 32 6.37 -11.87 11.43
CA TYR A 32 5.39 -12.87 11.86
C TYR A 32 5.65 -13.36 13.27
N ASP A 33 6.89 -13.77 13.57
CA ASP A 33 7.27 -14.37 14.86
C ASP A 33 7.04 -13.42 16.03
N ASN A 34 7.11 -12.11 15.78
CA ASN A 34 6.87 -11.08 16.77
C ASN A 34 5.46 -10.46 16.71
N GLY A 35 4.54 -11.05 15.93
CA GLY A 35 3.15 -10.62 15.83
C GLY A 35 2.97 -9.18 15.29
N ARG A 36 3.89 -8.71 14.44
CA ARG A 36 3.82 -7.37 13.87
C ARG A 36 3.03 -7.28 12.56
N LEU A 37 2.64 -8.39 11.96
CA LEU A 37 1.56 -8.38 10.97
C LEU A 37 0.22 -8.48 11.71
N LEU A 38 -0.51 -7.36 11.79
CA LEU A 38 -1.74 -7.26 12.58
C LEU A 38 -2.96 -7.82 11.83
N GLY A 39 -2.90 -7.89 10.52
CA GLY A 39 -3.95 -8.46 9.69
C GLY A 39 -3.83 -8.12 8.22
N THR A 40 -4.80 -8.64 7.47
CA THR A 40 -4.90 -8.42 6.02
C THR A 40 -6.34 -8.22 5.60
N ARG A 41 -6.58 -7.49 4.51
CA ARG A 41 -7.90 -7.34 3.91
C ARG A 41 -7.82 -7.33 2.39
N ASP A 42 -8.69 -8.11 1.76
CA ASP A 42 -8.90 -8.12 0.32
C ASP A 42 -10.17 -7.32 -0.03
N PHE A 43 -9.99 -6.22 -0.76
CA PHE A 43 -11.07 -5.36 -1.24
C PHE A 43 -11.50 -5.71 -2.68
N VAL A 44 -10.70 -6.49 -3.40
CA VAL A 44 -10.93 -6.87 -4.80
C VAL A 44 -11.88 -8.05 -4.90
N TYR A 45 -11.44 -9.22 -4.46
CA TYR A 45 -12.25 -10.45 -4.56
C TYR A 45 -13.04 -10.76 -3.29
N LYS A 46 -12.74 -10.06 -2.19
CA LYS A 46 -13.41 -10.20 -0.87
C LYS A 46 -13.37 -11.62 -0.31
N ASN A 47 -12.38 -12.42 -0.75
CA ASN A 47 -12.18 -13.80 -0.32
C ASN A 47 -11.26 -13.93 0.92
N GLY A 48 -10.70 -12.80 1.37
CA GLY A 48 -9.80 -12.72 2.53
C GLY A 48 -8.36 -13.12 2.25
N ILE A 49 -8.03 -13.51 1.01
CA ILE A 49 -6.69 -13.98 0.64
C ILE A 49 -5.96 -12.85 -0.09
N VAL A 50 -4.87 -12.36 0.48
CA VAL A 50 -4.02 -11.33 -0.13
C VAL A 50 -2.68 -11.87 -0.64
N TYR A 51 -2.33 -13.11 -0.29
CA TYR A 51 -1.05 -13.74 -0.60
C TYR A 51 -1.04 -14.43 -1.96
N THR A 52 -1.70 -13.83 -2.95
CA THR A 52 -1.84 -14.31 -4.33
C THR A 52 -1.87 -13.14 -5.29
N GLU A 53 -1.89 -13.43 -6.58
CA GLU A 53 -2.09 -12.54 -7.73
C GLU A 53 -0.89 -11.67 -8.09
N SER A 54 -0.15 -11.14 -7.13
CA SER A 54 1.01 -10.28 -7.39
C SER A 54 2.09 -10.37 -6.31
N SER A 55 3.33 -10.35 -6.73
CA SER A 55 4.50 -10.18 -5.85
C SER A 55 4.95 -8.72 -5.74
N HIS A 56 4.24 -7.76 -6.36
CA HIS A 56 4.61 -6.36 -6.33
C HIS A 56 4.56 -5.82 -4.90
N GLY A 57 3.43 -5.98 -4.20
CA GLY A 57 3.30 -5.58 -2.80
C GLY A 57 4.27 -6.31 -1.87
N THR A 58 4.65 -7.55 -2.19
CA THR A 58 5.71 -8.28 -1.47
C THR A 58 7.04 -7.55 -1.58
N SER A 59 7.40 -7.12 -2.79
CA SER A 59 8.63 -6.36 -3.05
C SER A 59 8.61 -5.03 -2.31
N CYS A 60 7.52 -4.26 -2.41
CA CYS A 60 7.35 -3.00 -1.70
C CYS A 60 7.43 -3.18 -0.17
N LEU A 61 6.71 -4.17 0.38
CA LEU A 61 6.74 -4.48 1.80
C LEU A 61 8.15 -4.89 2.27
N SER A 62 8.90 -5.63 1.45
CA SER A 62 10.24 -6.09 1.83
C SER A 62 11.20 -4.93 2.08
N LEU A 63 11.06 -3.82 1.34
CA LEU A 63 11.89 -2.62 1.52
C LEU A 63 11.65 -1.93 2.87
N MET A 64 10.52 -2.19 3.50
CA MET A 64 10.16 -1.64 4.81
C MET A 64 10.33 -2.69 5.92
N ALA A 65 9.63 -3.81 5.81
CA ALA A 65 9.48 -4.83 6.85
C ALA A 65 10.55 -5.92 6.85
N GLY A 66 11.29 -6.05 5.75
CA GLY A 66 12.28 -7.13 5.62
C GLY A 66 13.32 -7.10 6.72
N ASN A 67 13.64 -8.28 7.32
CA ASN A 67 14.63 -8.36 8.39
C ASN A 67 15.39 -9.69 8.38
N ILE A 68 16.48 -9.73 7.61
CA ILE A 68 17.48 -10.80 7.68
C ILE A 68 18.81 -10.15 8.11
N PRO A 69 19.19 -10.23 9.40
CA PRO A 69 20.37 -9.56 9.93
C PRO A 69 21.63 -9.83 9.11
N ASN A 70 22.38 -8.78 8.81
CA ASN A 70 23.61 -8.79 7.98
C ASN A 70 23.44 -9.20 6.51
N LYS A 71 22.21 -9.39 6.03
CA LYS A 71 21.92 -9.72 4.62
C LYS A 71 20.99 -8.70 3.99
N TYR A 72 19.82 -8.50 4.59
CA TYR A 72 18.78 -7.63 4.06
C TYR A 72 17.93 -7.07 5.20
N VAL A 73 17.92 -5.78 5.38
CA VAL A 73 17.12 -5.10 6.41
C VAL A 73 16.40 -3.91 5.77
N GLY A 74 15.08 -3.92 5.85
CA GLY A 74 14.22 -2.85 5.37
C GLY A 74 14.33 -1.58 6.22
N THR A 75 13.61 -0.54 5.83
CA THR A 75 13.71 0.78 6.49
C THR A 75 12.99 0.85 7.83
N ALA A 76 11.96 0.02 8.03
CA ALA A 76 11.13 0.00 9.24
C ALA A 76 10.83 -1.44 9.74
N PRO A 77 11.88 -2.28 9.96
CA PRO A 77 11.69 -3.70 10.26
C PRO A 77 10.99 -3.94 11.59
N MET A 78 10.93 -2.95 12.48
CA MET A 78 10.30 -3.04 13.80
C MET A 78 8.91 -2.40 13.86
N ALA A 79 8.37 -1.89 12.73
CA ALA A 79 7.00 -1.41 12.65
C ALA A 79 6.01 -2.58 12.63
N SER A 80 4.75 -2.29 12.96
CA SER A 80 3.61 -3.18 12.71
C SER A 80 2.98 -2.87 11.36
N TYR A 81 2.37 -3.88 10.74
CA TYR A 81 1.84 -3.77 9.39
C TYR A 81 0.41 -4.30 9.29
N PHE A 82 -0.38 -3.68 8.41
CA PHE A 82 -1.66 -4.19 7.95
C PHE A 82 -1.69 -4.15 6.42
N LEU A 83 -2.00 -5.27 5.74
CA LEU A 83 -1.89 -5.39 4.30
C LEU A 83 -3.29 -5.37 3.65
N CYS A 84 -3.49 -4.46 2.72
CA CYS A 84 -4.72 -4.32 1.94
C CYS A 84 -4.46 -4.61 0.47
N ARG A 85 -5.19 -5.56 -0.13
CA ARG A 85 -5.23 -5.69 -1.57
C ARG A 85 -6.34 -4.79 -2.10
N THR A 86 -5.97 -3.77 -2.87
CA THR A 86 -6.88 -2.75 -3.40
C THR A 86 -6.98 -2.77 -4.92
N GLU A 87 -6.00 -3.39 -5.60
CA GLU A 87 -5.85 -3.42 -7.05
C GLU A 87 -6.06 -4.83 -7.62
N ASN A 88 -6.75 -4.92 -8.74
CA ASN A 88 -6.89 -6.13 -9.55
C ASN A 88 -5.86 -6.11 -10.69
N VAL A 89 -4.76 -6.81 -10.51
CA VAL A 89 -3.64 -6.84 -11.48
C VAL A 89 -3.98 -7.37 -12.89
N ASN A 90 -5.22 -7.83 -13.10
CA ASN A 90 -5.69 -8.34 -14.40
C ASN A 90 -6.55 -7.30 -15.17
N SER A 91 -6.82 -6.13 -14.57
CA SER A 91 -7.64 -5.07 -15.18
C SER A 91 -7.30 -3.74 -14.51
N GLU A 92 -7.51 -2.65 -15.22
CA GLU A 92 -7.30 -1.30 -14.70
C GLU A 92 -8.67 -0.60 -14.68
N ASN A 93 -9.29 -0.53 -13.52
CA ASN A 93 -10.65 -0.01 -13.38
C ASN A 93 -10.75 1.06 -12.29
N VAL A 94 -11.53 2.08 -12.53
CA VAL A 94 -11.77 3.17 -11.58
C VAL A 94 -12.26 2.68 -10.19
N ILE A 95 -12.83 1.46 -10.11
CA ILE A 95 -13.23 0.85 -8.83
C ILE A 95 -12.03 0.68 -7.86
N GLU A 96 -10.82 0.64 -8.36
CA GLU A 96 -9.61 0.47 -7.56
C GLU A 96 -9.32 1.70 -6.71
N GLU A 97 -9.65 2.89 -7.20
CA GLU A 97 -9.62 4.11 -6.37
C GLU A 97 -10.59 4.00 -5.18
N TYR A 98 -11.80 3.48 -5.40
CA TYR A 98 -12.80 3.25 -4.35
C TYR A 98 -12.38 2.13 -3.37
N ASN A 99 -11.71 1.08 -3.88
CA ASN A 99 -11.12 0.05 -3.03
C ASN A 99 -10.05 0.64 -2.11
N TRP A 100 -9.21 1.53 -2.66
CA TRP A 100 -8.20 2.24 -1.88
C TRP A 100 -8.83 3.12 -0.78
N VAL A 101 -9.87 3.90 -1.11
CA VAL A 101 -10.60 4.71 -0.11
C VAL A 101 -11.19 3.84 0.98
N SER A 102 -11.80 2.70 0.61
CA SER A 102 -12.34 1.73 1.58
C SER A 102 -11.25 1.13 2.47
N ALA A 103 -10.04 0.91 1.90
CA ALA A 103 -8.88 0.49 2.68
C ALA A 103 -8.41 1.58 3.63
N ALA A 104 -8.36 2.85 3.17
CA ALA A 104 -7.98 3.97 4.00
C ALA A 104 -8.94 4.17 5.19
N GLU A 105 -10.26 4.01 4.98
CA GLU A 105 -11.26 4.05 6.06
C GLU A 105 -11.05 2.92 7.10
N LEU A 106 -10.75 1.70 6.64
CA LEU A 106 -10.41 0.60 7.55
C LEU A 106 -9.14 0.91 8.32
N LEU A 107 -8.09 1.37 7.63
CA LEU A 107 -6.79 1.69 8.21
C LEU A 107 -6.90 2.83 9.25
N ASP A 108 -7.71 3.87 8.97
CA ASP A 108 -8.05 4.93 9.93
C ASP A 108 -8.70 4.33 11.20
N SER A 109 -9.66 3.42 11.02
CA SER A 109 -10.32 2.77 12.16
C SER A 109 -9.38 1.90 13.01
N LEU A 110 -8.29 1.41 12.43
CA LEU A 110 -7.24 0.65 13.10
C LEU A 110 -6.18 1.54 13.76
N GLY A 111 -6.19 2.82 13.48
CA GLY A 111 -5.25 3.80 14.02
C GLY A 111 -3.88 3.73 13.36
N VAL A 112 -3.80 3.55 12.05
CA VAL A 112 -2.51 3.57 11.35
C VAL A 112 -1.88 4.96 11.37
N ASP A 113 -0.57 5.00 11.47
CA ASP A 113 0.21 6.25 11.39
C ASP A 113 0.53 6.60 9.94
N ILE A 114 0.73 5.59 9.09
CA ILE A 114 1.19 5.75 7.70
C ILE A 114 0.37 4.84 6.80
N ILE A 115 -0.03 5.33 5.62
CA ILE A 115 -0.50 4.52 4.50
C ILE A 115 0.55 4.60 3.39
N SER A 116 1.11 3.44 3.00
CA SER A 116 2.08 3.32 1.91
C SER A 116 1.39 2.73 0.68
N THR A 117 1.49 3.44 -0.46
CA THR A 117 0.84 3.08 -1.72
C THR A 117 1.85 3.17 -2.86
N SER A 118 2.16 2.04 -3.47
CA SER A 118 3.06 1.99 -4.64
C SER A 118 2.26 1.80 -5.94
N LEU A 119 1.16 2.52 -6.06
CA LEU A 119 0.20 2.47 -7.15
C LEU A 119 0.01 3.87 -7.76
N GLY A 120 -0.61 3.94 -8.93
CA GLY A 120 -0.99 5.20 -9.59
C GLY A 120 -2.09 4.93 -10.61
N TYR A 121 -3.04 5.85 -10.75
CA TYR A 121 -4.22 5.69 -11.58
C TYR A 121 -4.32 6.90 -12.53
N VAL A 122 -4.13 6.66 -13.82
CA VAL A 122 -4.22 7.68 -14.88
C VAL A 122 -5.07 7.19 -16.03
N THR A 123 -4.79 5.97 -16.52
CA THR A 123 -5.50 5.36 -17.65
C THR A 123 -6.18 4.09 -17.21
N PHE A 124 -7.41 3.89 -17.69
CA PHE A 124 -8.25 2.74 -17.36
C PHE A 124 -8.62 1.95 -18.62
N ASP A 125 -9.01 0.67 -18.44
CA ASP A 125 -9.50 -0.19 -19.53
C ASP A 125 -10.67 0.45 -20.28
N ASP A 126 -11.58 1.13 -19.58
CA ASP A 126 -12.61 1.97 -20.16
C ASP A 126 -12.12 3.43 -20.15
N THR A 127 -11.70 3.89 -21.31
CA THR A 127 -11.05 5.20 -21.49
C THR A 127 -11.93 6.41 -21.12
N GLN A 128 -13.26 6.22 -20.94
CA GLN A 128 -14.12 7.29 -20.44
C GLN A 128 -13.76 7.73 -19.00
N TRP A 129 -13.07 6.89 -18.26
CA TRP A 129 -12.66 7.13 -16.89
C TRP A 129 -11.21 7.62 -16.75
N ASN A 130 -10.48 7.74 -17.88
CA ASN A 130 -9.11 8.23 -17.84
C ASN A 130 -9.05 9.63 -17.22
N HIS A 131 -8.09 9.81 -16.34
CA HIS A 131 -7.76 11.13 -15.84
C HIS A 131 -6.90 11.90 -16.87
N VAL A 132 -7.11 13.18 -16.94
CA VAL A 132 -6.25 14.12 -17.67
C VAL A 132 -5.41 14.91 -16.66
N TYR A 133 -4.41 15.63 -17.14
CA TYR A 133 -3.51 16.37 -16.25
C TYR A 133 -4.23 17.36 -15.33
N GLU A 134 -5.30 17.96 -15.84
CA GLU A 134 -6.13 18.91 -15.10
C GLU A 134 -6.89 18.26 -13.94
N ASP A 135 -7.15 16.93 -14.00
CA ASP A 135 -7.82 16.18 -12.94
C ASP A 135 -6.90 15.88 -11.75
N LEU A 136 -5.58 16.04 -11.94
CA LEU A 136 -4.58 15.83 -10.87
C LEU A 136 -4.45 17.07 -9.97
N ASP A 137 -5.54 17.72 -9.71
CA ASP A 137 -5.67 18.97 -8.96
C ASP A 137 -5.78 18.82 -7.45
N GLY A 138 -5.87 17.59 -6.95
CA GLY A 138 -6.08 17.29 -5.54
C GLY A 138 -7.57 17.19 -5.12
N GLU A 139 -8.50 17.55 -6.01
CA GLU A 139 -9.93 17.68 -5.69
C GLU A 139 -10.84 16.82 -6.60
N THR A 140 -10.33 16.34 -7.74
CA THR A 140 -11.13 15.64 -8.74
C THR A 140 -11.07 14.11 -8.58
N CYS A 141 -9.88 13.51 -8.49
CA CYS A 141 -9.75 12.06 -8.40
C CYS A 141 -10.19 11.54 -7.02
N VAL A 142 -10.96 10.46 -7.02
CA VAL A 142 -11.54 9.88 -5.80
C VAL A 142 -10.47 9.48 -4.80
N ILE A 143 -9.39 8.84 -5.27
CA ILE A 143 -8.27 8.43 -4.43
C ILE A 143 -7.57 9.64 -3.79
N THR A 144 -7.42 10.74 -4.53
CA THR A 144 -6.78 11.96 -4.02
C THR A 144 -7.64 12.59 -2.93
N ILE A 145 -8.96 12.72 -3.16
CA ILE A 145 -9.89 13.21 -2.13
C ILE A 145 -9.81 12.33 -0.87
N GLY A 146 -9.78 11.00 -1.03
CA GLY A 146 -9.65 10.06 0.08
C GLY A 146 -8.34 10.23 0.85
N SER A 147 -7.22 10.45 0.14
CA SER A 147 -5.91 10.66 0.76
C SER A 147 -5.83 11.99 1.52
N GLU A 148 -6.42 13.06 0.98
CA GLU A 148 -6.52 14.36 1.67
C GLU A 148 -7.32 14.24 2.98
N ILE A 149 -8.44 13.49 2.95
CA ILE A 149 -9.24 13.24 4.16
C ILE A 149 -8.41 12.43 5.19
N ALA A 150 -7.69 11.40 4.76
CA ALA A 150 -6.82 10.61 5.62
C ALA A 150 -5.71 11.48 6.25
N CYS A 151 -5.07 12.34 5.44
CA CYS A 151 -4.07 13.29 5.92
C CYS A 151 -4.66 14.30 6.93
N ALA A 152 -5.86 14.81 6.69
CA ALA A 152 -6.53 15.72 7.60
C ALA A 152 -6.85 15.07 8.98
N LYS A 153 -6.95 13.74 9.03
CA LYS A 153 -7.10 12.94 10.26
C LYS A 153 -5.77 12.64 10.97
N GLY A 154 -4.63 12.98 10.36
CA GLY A 154 -3.30 12.81 10.92
C GLY A 154 -2.52 11.59 10.39
N ILE A 155 -3.04 10.89 9.40
CA ILE A 155 -2.35 9.77 8.75
C ILE A 155 -1.37 10.33 7.71
N LEU A 156 -0.13 9.87 7.69
CA LEU A 156 0.81 10.19 6.63
C LEU A 156 0.57 9.28 5.42
N CYS A 157 0.03 9.83 4.34
CA CYS A 157 -0.10 9.11 3.06
C CYS A 157 1.20 9.28 2.25
N VAL A 158 1.79 8.15 1.85
CA VAL A 158 3.00 8.09 1.03
C VAL A 158 2.66 7.34 -0.25
N ALA A 159 2.73 8.04 -1.38
CA ALA A 159 2.45 7.47 -2.70
C ALA A 159 3.70 7.50 -3.59
N SER A 160 3.78 6.55 -4.53
CA SER A 160 4.80 6.59 -5.60
C SER A 160 4.49 7.75 -6.55
N ALA A 161 5.54 8.28 -7.18
CA ALA A 161 5.40 9.29 -8.24
C ALA A 161 5.11 8.67 -9.63
N GLY A 162 4.86 7.36 -9.70
CA GLY A 162 4.67 6.61 -10.94
C GLY A 162 5.96 6.32 -11.70
N ASN A 163 5.82 5.73 -12.88
CA ASN A 163 6.93 5.28 -13.73
C ASN A 163 6.98 6.04 -15.08
N ASP A 164 6.07 6.97 -15.31
CA ASP A 164 5.80 7.59 -16.62
C ASP A 164 6.53 8.91 -16.85
N GLY A 165 7.53 9.23 -16.02
CA GLY A 165 8.25 10.50 -16.06
C GLY A 165 8.95 10.88 -17.38
N ALA A 166 9.00 9.95 -18.35
CA ALA A 166 9.51 10.17 -19.69
C ALA A 166 8.39 10.30 -20.75
N ASN A 167 7.15 10.07 -20.36
CA ASN A 167 5.98 10.14 -21.24
C ASN A 167 5.38 11.54 -21.24
N GLU A 168 4.79 11.94 -22.37
CA GLU A 168 3.87 13.09 -22.39
C GLU A 168 2.56 12.66 -21.71
N PHE A 169 2.03 13.56 -20.88
CA PHE A 169 0.80 13.33 -20.15
C PHE A 169 -0.40 13.52 -21.08
#